data_a9a9551bcea8f7e819de6ea983c648a3
#
_entry.id   a9a9551bcea8f7e819de6ea983c648a3
#
_cell.length_a   1.000
_cell.length_b   1.000
_cell.length_c   1.000
_cell.angle_alpha   90.00
_cell.angle_beta   90.00
_cell.angle_gamma   90.00
#
_symmetry.space_group_name_H-M   'P 1'
#
loop_
_entity.id
_entity.type
_entity.pdbx_description
1 polymer ?
#
loop_
_entity_poly.entity_id
_entity_poly.type
_entity_poly.pdbx_seq_one_letter_code
_entity_poly.pdbx_strand_id
1 'polypeptide(L)'
;MNFLTEKKVAALKPREKRYTVTDGHGLTLKVQPTGTKSWVLRVSAQGRVSDIFLGHWPEISLMQARQAARRKRKELGQEPPRGFVLRDAWRLWKDLKRGRIVSYQDERRRMERYVIGPLGSRQIDEITAPLVIHTVRGLDRAGKRATLKRVLMRTREVLDLAVCAGYITHNPIERVSRIFAPPVVKPMPAVHWKELPHVMRVMADAPMRVQVLFLFQLATMLRPGEAASIRKEWIDGDTLTIPASSMKKGREHRVPLTPFVLALIEEEKRLSPHPRAAYVFSGRKAGTHVSAQALAKHLHGTELKGKLVAHGLRSIARSWAADTGVAFEVAEACLSHVVGSQVSRAYQRSDFLEARRSVMSAWSSHIADCARSVGMLDGFPWPERDAAAEV
;
A
#
# COMPACT_ATOMS: atom_id res chain seq x y z
N MET A 1 12.45 2.81 -25.16
CA MET A 1 13.68 2.04 -25.49
C MET A 1 13.70 0.80 -24.61
N ASN A 2 13.83 -0.38 -25.20
CA ASN A 2 13.95 -1.62 -24.44
C ASN A 2 15.42 -1.86 -24.10
N PHE A 3 15.84 -1.47 -22.90
CA PHE A 3 17.18 -1.76 -22.40
C PHE A 3 17.39 -3.26 -22.18
N LEU A 4 18.62 -3.74 -22.44
CA LEU A 4 19.02 -5.10 -22.14
C LEU A 4 19.08 -5.34 -20.63
N THR A 5 18.99 -6.60 -20.25
CA THR A 5 19.29 -7.09 -18.90
C THR A 5 20.32 -8.20 -19.01
N GLU A 6 21.12 -8.47 -17.96
CA GLU A 6 22.09 -9.57 -17.98
C GLU A 6 21.42 -10.90 -18.36
N LYS A 7 20.22 -11.16 -17.83
CA LYS A 7 19.44 -12.35 -18.17
C LYS A 7 19.08 -12.42 -19.65
N LYS A 8 18.72 -11.26 -20.27
CA LYS A 8 18.46 -11.22 -21.72
C LYS A 8 19.74 -11.43 -22.52
N VAL A 9 20.85 -10.82 -22.13
CA VAL A 9 22.15 -10.97 -22.79
C VAL A 9 22.60 -12.43 -22.75
N ALA A 10 22.48 -13.10 -21.59
CA ALA A 10 22.80 -14.52 -21.44
C ALA A 10 21.94 -15.40 -22.36
N ALA A 11 20.64 -15.11 -22.45
CA ALA A 11 19.66 -15.89 -23.21
C ALA A 11 19.77 -15.76 -24.74
N LEU A 12 20.54 -14.80 -25.27
CA LEU A 12 20.73 -14.63 -26.72
C LEU A 12 21.51 -15.80 -27.31
N LYS A 13 20.92 -16.49 -28.28
CA LYS A 13 21.56 -17.65 -29.00
C LYS A 13 22.19 -17.19 -30.30
N PRO A 14 23.27 -17.86 -30.79
CA PRO A 14 23.81 -17.61 -32.11
C PRO A 14 22.79 -17.91 -33.22
N ARG A 15 22.94 -17.26 -34.37
CA ARG A 15 22.13 -17.47 -35.57
C ARG A 15 23.06 -17.71 -36.74
N GLU A 16 22.54 -18.17 -37.86
CA GLU A 16 23.32 -18.41 -39.10
C GLU A 16 24.13 -17.17 -39.54
N LYS A 17 23.55 -15.99 -39.34
CA LYS A 17 24.22 -14.70 -39.64
C LYS A 17 24.41 -13.88 -38.36
N ARG A 18 25.51 -13.13 -38.32
CA ARG A 18 25.78 -12.13 -37.28
C ARG A 18 24.61 -11.18 -37.13
N TYR A 19 24.20 -10.91 -35.91
CA TYR A 19 23.17 -9.91 -35.61
C TYR A 19 23.58 -8.99 -34.44
N THR A 20 22.89 -7.86 -34.31
CA THR A 20 23.13 -6.89 -33.26
C THR A 20 21.89 -6.65 -32.44
N VAL A 21 22.06 -6.45 -31.13
CA VAL A 21 20.99 -6.06 -30.21
C VAL A 21 21.41 -4.75 -29.53
N THR A 22 20.59 -3.73 -29.68
CA THR A 22 20.90 -2.40 -29.14
C THR A 22 20.44 -2.29 -27.69
N ASP A 23 21.34 -1.82 -26.82
CA ASP A 23 21.02 -1.51 -25.42
C ASP A 23 20.53 -0.06 -25.24
N GLY A 24 20.86 0.80 -26.16
CA GLY A 24 20.56 2.24 -26.12
C GLY A 24 21.83 3.10 -26.18
N HIS A 25 21.66 4.38 -26.49
CA HIS A 25 22.75 5.35 -26.56
C HIS A 25 23.96 4.86 -27.40
N GLY A 26 23.71 4.11 -28.48
CA GLY A 26 24.77 3.57 -29.36
C GLY A 26 25.53 2.38 -28.80
N LEU A 27 25.27 1.93 -27.58
CA LEU A 27 25.81 0.64 -27.08
C LEU A 27 25.03 -0.50 -27.71
N THR A 28 25.75 -1.41 -28.36
CA THR A 28 25.19 -2.57 -29.04
C THR A 28 25.96 -3.84 -28.66
N LEU A 29 25.25 -4.95 -28.57
CA LEU A 29 25.85 -6.28 -28.46
C LEU A 29 25.82 -6.93 -29.84
N LYS A 30 26.96 -7.30 -30.37
CA LYS A 30 27.11 -8.10 -31.60
C LYS A 30 27.19 -9.56 -31.21
N VAL A 31 26.33 -10.40 -31.79
CA VAL A 31 26.32 -11.86 -31.60
C VAL A 31 26.77 -12.50 -32.88
N GLN A 32 27.88 -13.25 -32.82
CA GLN A 32 28.45 -13.96 -33.95
C GLN A 32 27.79 -15.33 -34.12
N PRO A 33 27.84 -15.94 -35.30
CA PRO A 33 27.43 -17.33 -35.54
C PRO A 33 28.16 -18.33 -34.64
N THR A 34 29.41 -18.04 -34.29
CA THR A 34 30.24 -18.84 -33.35
C THR A 34 29.75 -18.80 -31.89
N GLY A 35 28.77 -17.94 -31.58
CA GLY A 35 28.30 -17.73 -30.22
C GLY A 35 29.00 -16.60 -29.45
N THR A 36 30.10 -16.08 -29.99
CA THR A 36 30.82 -14.95 -29.38
C THR A 36 29.96 -13.70 -29.32
N LYS A 37 29.88 -13.09 -28.16
CA LYS A 37 29.11 -11.84 -27.91
C LYS A 37 30.08 -10.71 -27.62
N SER A 38 29.99 -9.61 -28.35
CA SER A 38 30.94 -8.48 -28.26
C SER A 38 30.19 -7.15 -28.04
N TRP A 39 30.63 -6.37 -27.06
CA TRP A 39 30.15 -5.03 -26.81
C TRP A 39 30.81 -4.04 -27.74
N VAL A 40 30.00 -3.22 -28.41
CA VAL A 40 30.45 -2.22 -29.37
C VAL A 40 29.69 -0.91 -29.11
N LEU A 41 30.43 0.18 -29.08
CA LEU A 41 29.86 1.52 -29.01
C LEU A 41 29.87 2.14 -30.42
N ARG A 42 28.70 2.43 -30.93
CA ARG A 42 28.53 3.18 -32.18
C ARG A 42 28.59 4.68 -31.88
N VAL A 43 29.52 5.35 -32.52
CA VAL A 43 29.73 6.79 -32.41
C VAL A 43 29.69 7.45 -33.80
N SER A 44 29.19 8.68 -33.85
CA SER A 44 29.22 9.49 -35.05
C SER A 44 30.12 10.70 -34.79
N ALA A 45 31.16 10.87 -35.57
CA ALA A 45 32.08 12.04 -35.53
C ALA A 45 32.32 12.58 -36.93
N GLN A 46 32.18 13.87 -37.12
CA GLN A 46 32.41 14.54 -38.40
C GLN A 46 31.68 13.91 -39.61
N GLY A 47 30.42 13.45 -39.36
CA GLY A 47 29.61 12.80 -40.41
C GLY A 47 29.96 11.34 -40.69
N ARG A 48 30.96 10.75 -40.03
CA ARG A 48 31.33 9.35 -40.16
C ARG A 48 30.86 8.56 -38.94
N VAL A 49 30.28 7.39 -39.20
CA VAL A 49 29.84 6.45 -38.13
C VAL A 49 30.93 5.39 -37.96
N SER A 50 31.43 5.23 -36.75
CA SER A 50 32.38 4.18 -36.38
C SER A 50 31.92 3.36 -35.20
N ASP A 51 32.34 2.11 -35.17
CA ASP A 51 32.05 1.17 -34.09
C ASP A 51 33.32 0.96 -33.26
N ILE A 52 33.28 1.30 -31.98
CA ILE A 52 34.38 1.14 -31.02
C ILE A 52 34.13 -0.15 -30.24
N PHE A 53 35.07 -1.07 -30.29
CA PHE A 53 35.04 -2.29 -29.52
C PHE A 53 35.30 -2.03 -28.04
N LEU A 54 34.48 -2.59 -27.15
CA LEU A 54 34.57 -2.40 -25.70
C LEU A 54 34.98 -3.65 -24.93
N GLY A 55 34.83 -4.84 -25.54
CA GLY A 55 35.17 -6.13 -24.95
C GLY A 55 34.16 -7.22 -25.22
N HIS A 56 34.45 -8.43 -24.76
CA HIS A 56 33.58 -9.59 -24.92
C HIS A 56 32.72 -9.84 -23.68
N TRP A 57 31.51 -10.33 -23.90
CA TRP A 57 30.71 -10.92 -22.85
C TRP A 57 31.05 -12.41 -22.73
N PRO A 58 31.19 -13.01 -21.52
CA PRO A 58 30.89 -12.49 -20.21
C PRO A 58 32.02 -11.72 -19.48
N GLU A 59 33.22 -11.63 -20.05
CA GLU A 59 34.37 -10.94 -19.44
C GLU A 59 34.03 -9.49 -19.06
N ILE A 60 33.34 -8.79 -19.97
CA ILE A 60 32.75 -7.47 -19.74
C ILE A 60 31.25 -7.62 -19.55
N SER A 61 30.77 -7.46 -18.34
CA SER A 61 29.34 -7.46 -18.03
C SER A 61 28.62 -6.30 -18.72
N LEU A 62 27.30 -6.36 -18.84
CA LEU A 62 26.47 -5.26 -19.37
C LEU A 62 26.72 -3.93 -18.61
N MET A 63 26.88 -4.01 -17.28
CA MET A 63 27.19 -2.85 -16.45
C MET A 63 28.54 -2.24 -16.81
N GLN A 64 29.58 -3.05 -16.94
CA GLN A 64 30.94 -2.61 -17.33
C GLN A 64 30.97 -2.06 -18.75
N ALA A 65 30.23 -2.66 -19.69
CA ALA A 65 30.09 -2.16 -21.05
C ALA A 65 29.44 -0.78 -21.11
N ARG A 66 28.39 -0.55 -20.32
CA ARG A 66 27.75 0.76 -20.18
C ARG A 66 28.70 1.81 -19.60
N GLN A 67 29.51 1.45 -18.61
CA GLN A 67 30.52 2.34 -18.03
C GLN A 67 31.64 2.67 -19.03
N ALA A 68 32.13 1.66 -19.75
CA ALA A 68 33.15 1.83 -20.79
C ALA A 68 32.65 2.72 -21.92
N ALA A 69 31.39 2.52 -22.35
CA ALA A 69 30.76 3.35 -23.37
C ALA A 69 30.66 4.84 -22.94
N ARG A 70 30.31 5.10 -21.68
CA ARG A 70 30.27 6.46 -21.13
C ARG A 70 31.64 7.11 -21.08
N ARG A 71 32.65 6.40 -20.57
CA ARG A 71 34.04 6.87 -20.53
C ARG A 71 34.51 7.24 -21.93
N LYS A 72 34.30 6.35 -22.91
CA LYS A 72 34.75 6.56 -24.28
C LYS A 72 34.08 7.75 -24.95
N ARG A 73 32.81 8.00 -24.70
CA ARG A 73 32.11 9.19 -25.19
C ARG A 73 32.68 10.48 -24.61
N LYS A 74 32.94 10.50 -23.28
CA LYS A 74 33.55 11.64 -22.60
C LYS A 74 34.95 11.95 -23.18
N GLU A 75 35.75 10.92 -23.42
CA GLU A 75 37.08 11.06 -24.09
C GLU A 75 36.97 11.65 -25.49
N LEU A 76 35.90 11.33 -26.21
CA LEU A 76 35.68 11.85 -27.57
C LEU A 76 34.99 13.22 -27.62
N GLY A 77 34.82 13.90 -26.49
CA GLY A 77 34.11 15.19 -26.41
C GLY A 77 32.64 15.10 -26.87
N GLN A 78 32.10 13.91 -27.04
CA GLN A 78 30.71 13.72 -27.43
C GLN A 78 29.86 13.77 -26.18
N GLU A 79 29.09 14.82 -25.99
CA GLU A 79 28.01 14.78 -25.00
C GLU A 79 27.11 13.58 -25.31
N PRO A 80 26.81 12.72 -24.31
CA PRO A 80 25.88 11.65 -24.53
C PRO A 80 24.55 12.28 -24.96
N PRO A 81 23.87 11.72 -25.99
CA PRO A 81 22.55 12.20 -26.36
C PRO A 81 21.68 12.13 -25.14
N ARG A 82 21.13 13.24 -24.69
CA ARG A 82 20.31 13.46 -23.49
C ARG A 82 20.51 12.37 -22.43
N GLY A 83 21.43 12.61 -21.50
CA GLY A 83 21.82 11.60 -20.51
C GLY A 83 20.61 11.05 -19.76
N PHE A 84 20.79 9.89 -19.15
CA PHE A 84 19.76 9.23 -18.36
C PHE A 84 19.47 10.07 -17.11
N VAL A 85 18.27 10.67 -17.07
CA VAL A 85 17.86 11.54 -15.98
C VAL A 85 17.12 10.76 -14.89
N LEU A 86 16.99 11.34 -13.68
CA LEU A 86 16.28 10.70 -12.58
C LEU A 86 14.84 10.30 -12.95
N ARG A 87 14.17 11.07 -13.81
CA ARG A 87 12.83 10.75 -14.31
C ARG A 87 12.80 9.47 -15.14
N ASP A 88 13.88 9.11 -15.81
CA ASP A 88 13.95 7.87 -16.57
C ASP A 88 14.12 6.65 -15.65
N ALA A 89 14.93 6.76 -14.58
CA ALA A 89 14.99 5.76 -13.52
C ALA A 89 13.64 5.58 -12.84
N TRP A 90 12.94 6.68 -12.61
CA TRP A 90 11.58 6.66 -12.06
C TRP A 90 10.56 5.97 -13.01
N ARG A 91 10.66 6.15 -14.33
CA ARG A 91 9.85 5.44 -15.32
C ARG A 91 10.10 3.94 -15.26
N LEU A 92 11.36 3.51 -15.24
CA LEU A 92 11.72 2.10 -15.08
C LEU A 92 11.13 1.51 -13.80
N TRP A 93 11.24 2.23 -12.68
CA TRP A 93 10.65 1.81 -11.42
C TRP A 93 9.12 1.65 -11.52
N LYS A 94 8.43 2.61 -12.13
CA LYS A 94 6.98 2.57 -12.32
C LYS A 94 6.54 1.34 -13.12
N ASP A 95 7.24 1.03 -14.19
CA ASP A 95 6.92 -0.11 -15.06
C ASP A 95 7.13 -1.44 -14.34
N LEU A 96 8.16 -1.55 -13.50
CA LEU A 96 8.43 -2.74 -12.71
C LEU A 96 7.43 -2.96 -11.56
N LYS A 97 6.89 -1.88 -10.98
CA LYS A 97 6.07 -1.93 -9.76
C LYS A 97 4.57 -1.76 -10.00
N ARG A 98 4.18 -1.36 -11.20
CA ARG A 98 2.75 -1.26 -11.57
C ARG A 98 2.06 -2.60 -11.35
N GLY A 99 0.92 -2.61 -10.65
CA GLY A 99 0.16 -3.81 -10.31
C GLY A 99 0.77 -4.71 -9.22
N ARG A 100 1.98 -4.39 -8.71
CA ARG A 100 2.65 -5.17 -7.65
C ARG A 100 2.59 -4.51 -6.27
N ILE A 101 2.21 -3.23 -6.20
CA ILE A 101 2.16 -2.47 -4.96
C ILE A 101 0.76 -1.91 -4.79
N VAL A 102 0.08 -2.28 -3.71
CA VAL A 102 -1.28 -1.82 -3.38
C VAL A 102 -1.35 -0.29 -3.27
N SER A 103 -0.33 0.35 -2.68
CA SER A 103 -0.25 1.81 -2.52
C SER A 103 0.43 2.54 -3.68
N TYR A 104 0.47 1.95 -4.89
CA TYR A 104 1.19 2.50 -6.05
C TYR A 104 0.84 3.95 -6.36
N GLN A 105 -0.44 4.32 -6.34
CA GLN A 105 -0.88 5.69 -6.66
C GLN A 105 -0.41 6.71 -5.62
N ASP A 106 -0.39 6.33 -4.34
CA ASP A 106 0.09 7.20 -3.27
C ASP A 106 1.61 7.37 -3.32
N GLU A 107 2.36 6.28 -3.60
CA GLU A 107 3.79 6.34 -3.83
C GLU A 107 4.11 7.23 -5.04
N ARG A 108 3.37 7.07 -6.14
CA ARG A 108 3.54 7.90 -7.34
C ARG A 108 3.34 9.38 -7.01
N ARG A 109 2.20 9.76 -6.41
CA ARG A 109 1.91 11.16 -6.05
C ARG A 109 2.98 11.75 -5.14
N ARG A 110 3.45 10.97 -4.18
CA ARG A 110 4.48 11.39 -3.22
C ARG A 110 5.82 11.62 -3.90
N MET A 111 6.27 10.68 -4.72
CA MET A 111 7.52 10.80 -5.46
C MET A 111 7.48 11.95 -6.47
N GLU A 112 6.41 12.07 -7.26
CA GLU A 112 6.24 13.18 -8.21
C GLU A 112 6.31 14.53 -7.50
N ARG A 113 5.67 14.67 -6.34
CA ARG A 113 5.63 15.92 -5.58
C ARG A 113 6.99 16.31 -4.98
N TYR A 114 7.67 15.36 -4.34
CA TYR A 114 8.80 15.68 -3.46
C TYR A 114 10.18 15.41 -4.07
N VAL A 115 10.27 14.61 -5.11
CA VAL A 115 11.56 14.22 -5.71
C VAL A 115 11.58 14.43 -7.21
N ILE A 116 10.61 13.88 -7.94
CA ILE A 116 10.66 13.91 -9.41
C ILE A 116 10.31 15.29 -9.96
N GLY A 117 9.42 16.04 -9.31
CA GLY A 117 9.15 17.44 -9.65
C GLY A 117 10.46 18.28 -9.61
N PRO A 118 11.13 18.32 -8.44
CA PRO A 118 12.35 19.13 -8.28
C PRO A 118 13.59 18.59 -9.01
N LEU A 119 13.79 17.28 -9.06
CA LEU A 119 15.05 16.66 -9.50
C LEU A 119 14.94 15.80 -10.76
N GLY A 120 13.74 15.57 -11.27
CA GLY A 120 13.49 14.60 -12.34
C GLY A 120 14.23 14.89 -13.66
N SER A 121 14.58 16.14 -13.95
CA SER A 121 15.34 16.53 -15.13
C SER A 121 16.86 16.48 -14.94
N ARG A 122 17.33 16.29 -13.69
CA ARG A 122 18.77 16.18 -13.41
C ARG A 122 19.33 14.87 -13.96
N GLN A 123 20.57 14.91 -14.42
CA GLN A 123 21.31 13.72 -14.78
C GLN A 123 21.43 12.80 -13.57
N ILE A 124 21.34 11.50 -13.77
CA ILE A 124 21.29 10.53 -12.66
C ILE A 124 22.60 10.52 -11.86
N ASP A 125 23.72 10.79 -12.49
CA ASP A 125 25.05 10.90 -11.89
C ASP A 125 25.29 12.23 -11.15
N GLU A 126 24.47 13.26 -11.42
CA GLU A 126 24.44 14.52 -10.66
C GLU A 126 23.61 14.42 -9.37
N ILE A 127 22.86 13.33 -9.17
CA ILE A 127 22.07 13.14 -7.95
C ILE A 127 23.01 12.78 -6.80
N THR A 128 23.25 13.73 -5.93
CA THR A 128 24.13 13.58 -4.76
C THR A 128 23.34 13.56 -3.44
N ALA A 129 23.96 13.04 -2.37
CA ALA A 129 23.35 13.05 -1.04
C ALA A 129 22.97 14.46 -0.56
N PRO A 130 23.86 15.50 -0.65
CA PRO A 130 23.50 16.86 -0.27
C PRO A 130 22.29 17.41 -1.04
N LEU A 131 22.21 17.14 -2.34
CA LEU A 131 21.12 17.59 -3.19
C LEU A 131 19.78 16.99 -2.75
N VAL A 132 19.72 15.67 -2.49
CA VAL A 132 18.52 15.00 -2.01
C VAL A 132 18.14 15.47 -0.61
N ILE A 133 19.11 15.60 0.32
CA ILE A 133 18.88 16.14 1.66
C ILE A 133 18.25 17.53 1.59
N HIS A 134 18.80 18.43 0.76
CA HIS A 134 18.26 19.77 0.57
C HIS A 134 16.81 19.71 0.08
N THR A 135 16.54 18.88 -0.92
CA THR A 135 15.22 18.75 -1.55
C THR A 135 14.14 18.28 -0.55
N VAL A 136 14.48 17.34 0.35
CA VAL A 136 13.51 16.76 1.29
C VAL A 136 13.48 17.44 2.66
N ARG A 137 14.39 18.38 2.93
CA ARG A 137 14.51 19.07 4.24
C ARG A 137 13.22 19.77 4.67
N GLY A 138 12.43 20.25 3.71
CA GLY A 138 11.11 20.83 4.00
C GLY A 138 10.13 19.87 4.67
N LEU A 139 10.23 18.57 4.39
CA LEU A 139 9.42 17.54 5.07
C LEU A 139 9.82 17.36 6.54
N ASP A 140 11.11 17.40 6.83
CA ASP A 140 11.62 17.29 8.21
C ASP A 140 11.22 18.50 9.03
N ARG A 141 11.46 19.73 8.51
CA ARG A 141 11.06 20.99 9.16
C ARG A 141 9.56 21.04 9.44
N ALA A 142 8.73 20.48 8.56
CA ALA A 142 7.28 20.39 8.73
C ALA A 142 6.83 19.23 9.65
N GLY A 143 7.76 18.52 10.29
CA GLY A 143 7.47 17.36 11.17
C GLY A 143 6.91 16.13 10.44
N LYS A 144 6.91 16.11 9.09
CA LYS A 144 6.34 15.04 8.26
C LYS A 144 7.30 13.86 8.11
N ARG A 145 7.89 13.41 9.21
CA ARG A 145 8.95 12.39 9.24
C ARG A 145 8.53 11.04 8.66
N ALA A 146 7.29 10.61 8.86
CA ALA A 146 6.78 9.38 8.25
C ALA A 146 6.73 9.46 6.69
N THR A 147 6.37 10.63 6.16
CA THR A 147 6.41 10.89 4.72
C THR A 147 7.84 10.96 4.22
N LEU A 148 8.73 11.65 4.95
CA LEU A 148 10.15 11.74 4.65
C LEU A 148 10.81 10.36 4.56
N LYS A 149 10.59 9.49 5.56
CA LYS A 149 11.08 8.11 5.55
C LYS A 149 10.66 7.35 4.29
N ARG A 150 9.38 7.47 3.90
CA ARG A 150 8.84 6.80 2.71
C ARG A 150 9.44 7.37 1.41
N VAL A 151 9.59 8.69 1.33
CA VAL A 151 10.22 9.37 0.18
C VAL A 151 11.66 8.90 0.02
N LEU A 152 12.47 8.92 1.08
CA LEU A 152 13.86 8.47 1.04
C LEU A 152 13.99 6.99 0.69
N MET A 153 13.16 6.14 1.29
CA MET A 153 13.13 4.71 0.97
C MET A 153 12.85 4.48 -0.52
N ARG A 154 11.90 5.20 -1.09
CA ARG A 154 11.53 5.07 -2.50
C ARG A 154 12.58 5.66 -3.43
N THR A 155 13.16 6.80 -3.07
CA THR A 155 14.26 7.41 -3.84
C THR A 155 15.47 6.48 -3.88
N ARG A 156 15.80 5.86 -2.73
CA ARG A 156 16.85 4.85 -2.65
C ARG A 156 16.58 3.69 -3.62
N GLU A 157 15.37 3.12 -3.61
CA GLU A 157 14.99 2.01 -4.49
C GLU A 157 15.09 2.37 -5.99
N VAL A 158 14.73 3.62 -6.35
CA VAL A 158 14.88 4.13 -7.73
C VAL A 158 16.35 4.24 -8.12
N LEU A 159 17.20 4.70 -7.22
CA LEU A 159 18.64 4.83 -7.47
C LEU A 159 19.34 3.45 -7.44
N ASP A 160 18.94 2.53 -6.56
CA ASP A 160 19.41 1.14 -6.58
C ASP A 160 19.09 0.49 -7.94
N LEU A 161 17.90 0.75 -8.49
CA LEU A 161 17.55 0.29 -9.83
C LEU A 161 18.48 0.89 -10.91
N ALA A 162 18.84 2.17 -10.78
CA ALA A 162 19.78 2.81 -11.70
C ALA A 162 21.20 2.21 -11.57
N VAL A 163 21.63 1.81 -10.36
CA VAL A 163 22.87 1.03 -10.16
C VAL A 163 22.78 -0.31 -10.87
N CYS A 164 21.72 -1.10 -10.59
CA CYS A 164 21.50 -2.41 -11.22
C CYS A 164 21.43 -2.32 -12.77
N ALA A 165 20.93 -1.19 -13.28
CA ALA A 165 20.86 -0.92 -14.70
C ALA A 165 22.19 -0.34 -15.29
N GLY A 166 23.22 -0.13 -14.45
CA GLY A 166 24.54 0.34 -14.88
C GLY A 166 24.61 1.82 -15.26
N TYR A 167 23.65 2.63 -14.80
CA TYR A 167 23.64 4.08 -15.06
C TYR A 167 24.48 4.88 -14.06
N ILE A 168 24.63 4.37 -12.85
CA ILE A 168 25.52 4.88 -11.80
C ILE A 168 26.27 3.72 -11.15
N THR A 169 27.42 4.00 -10.55
CA THR A 169 28.29 2.98 -9.94
C THR A 169 27.88 2.61 -8.53
N HIS A 170 27.27 3.54 -7.80
CA HIS A 170 26.81 3.35 -6.42
C HIS A 170 25.60 4.24 -6.14
N ASN A 171 24.85 3.92 -5.12
CA ASN A 171 23.72 4.73 -4.68
C ASN A 171 24.20 5.84 -3.72
N PRO A 172 24.15 7.13 -4.11
CA PRO A 172 24.66 8.20 -3.28
C PRO A 172 23.86 8.44 -2.00
N ILE A 173 22.62 7.93 -1.91
CA ILE A 173 21.75 8.16 -0.74
C ILE A 173 21.55 6.93 0.14
N GLU A 174 22.35 5.91 -0.02
CA GLU A 174 22.21 4.64 0.74
C GLU A 174 22.05 4.85 2.25
N ARG A 175 22.79 5.81 2.81
CA ARG A 175 22.82 6.11 4.25
C ARG A 175 22.08 7.37 4.67
N VAL A 176 21.50 8.12 3.72
CA VAL A 176 20.86 9.44 3.98
C VAL A 176 19.70 9.33 4.97
N SER A 177 18.98 8.22 5.00
CA SER A 177 17.91 8.02 5.98
C SER A 177 18.36 8.07 7.45
N ARG A 178 19.64 7.82 7.72
CA ARG A 178 20.22 7.85 9.09
C ARG A 178 20.45 9.26 9.62
N ILE A 179 20.46 10.26 8.75
CA ILE A 179 20.69 11.67 9.12
C ILE A 179 19.45 12.28 9.77
N PHE A 180 18.27 11.77 9.40
CA PHE A 180 16.99 12.28 9.89
C PHE A 180 16.49 11.48 11.11
N ALA A 181 15.92 12.19 12.07
CA ALA A 181 15.31 11.53 13.21
C ALA A 181 14.16 10.60 12.75
N PRO A 182 14.00 9.43 13.33
CA PRO A 182 12.91 8.53 13.01
C PRO A 182 11.56 9.18 13.29
N PRO A 183 10.50 8.76 12.56
CA PRO A 183 9.15 9.23 12.87
C PRO A 183 8.76 8.77 14.28
N VAL A 184 8.21 9.70 15.07
CA VAL A 184 7.59 9.35 16.34
C VAL A 184 6.31 8.60 16.06
N VAL A 185 6.26 7.34 16.47
CA VAL A 185 5.05 6.51 16.38
C VAL A 185 4.16 6.87 17.56
N LYS A 186 3.06 7.57 17.30
CA LYS A 186 2.00 7.78 18.29
C LYS A 186 0.93 6.72 18.04
N PRO A 187 0.39 6.09 19.10
CA PRO A 187 -0.79 5.24 18.97
C PRO A 187 -1.92 6.02 18.28
N MET A 188 -2.74 5.33 17.51
CA MET A 188 -3.92 5.98 16.93
C MET A 188 -4.87 6.38 18.06
N PRO A 189 -5.47 7.59 18.02
CA PRO A 189 -6.42 8.02 19.04
C PRO A 189 -7.60 7.02 19.12
N ALA A 190 -7.82 6.53 20.34
CA ALA A 190 -8.94 5.69 20.69
C ALA A 190 -9.33 5.99 22.15
N VAL A 191 -10.61 5.91 22.45
CA VAL A 191 -11.12 6.02 23.82
C VAL A 191 -11.22 4.63 24.45
N HIS A 192 -11.36 4.57 25.75
CA HIS A 192 -11.62 3.32 26.44
C HIS A 192 -13.04 2.83 26.16
N TRP A 193 -13.29 1.52 26.14
CA TRP A 193 -14.63 0.98 25.84
C TRP A 193 -15.73 1.42 26.84
N LYS A 194 -15.37 1.73 28.07
CA LYS A 194 -16.29 2.29 29.09
C LYS A 194 -16.81 3.68 28.72
N GLU A 195 -16.14 4.38 27.79
CA GLU A 195 -16.57 5.68 27.26
C GLU A 195 -17.53 5.57 26.06
N LEU A 196 -17.86 4.34 25.64
CA LEU A 196 -18.81 4.13 24.53
C LEU A 196 -20.14 4.86 24.69
N PRO A 197 -20.80 4.94 25.87
CA PRO A 197 -22.03 5.71 26.00
C PRO A 197 -21.87 7.19 25.64
N HIS A 198 -20.72 7.80 25.97
CA HIS A 198 -20.41 9.16 25.54
C HIS A 198 -20.19 9.26 24.02
N VAL A 199 -19.41 8.34 23.45
CA VAL A 199 -19.19 8.29 21.99
C VAL A 199 -20.52 8.10 21.25
N MET A 200 -21.41 7.21 21.75
CA MET A 200 -22.72 6.97 21.15
C MET A 200 -23.61 8.23 21.19
N ARG A 201 -23.59 8.97 22.30
CA ARG A 201 -24.33 10.24 22.41
C ARG A 201 -23.87 11.25 21.35
N VAL A 202 -22.55 11.41 21.16
CA VAL A 202 -22.02 12.29 20.10
C VAL A 202 -22.38 11.79 18.71
N MET A 203 -22.45 10.49 18.51
CA MET A 203 -22.79 9.89 17.22
C MET A 203 -24.30 9.86 16.94
N ALA A 204 -25.15 10.01 17.95
CA ALA A 204 -26.60 10.08 17.79
C ALA A 204 -27.05 11.30 16.96
N ASP A 205 -26.27 12.39 16.96
CA ASP A 205 -26.51 13.58 16.14
C ASP A 205 -26.05 13.39 14.66
N ALA A 206 -25.43 12.26 14.34
CA ALA A 206 -24.97 12.01 12.99
C ALA A 206 -26.14 11.64 12.04
N PRO A 207 -26.02 11.91 10.74
CA PRO A 207 -26.97 11.36 9.77
C PRO A 207 -27.13 9.85 9.94
N MET A 208 -28.36 9.33 9.85
CA MET A 208 -28.70 7.92 10.11
C MET A 208 -27.75 6.92 9.44
N ARG A 209 -27.42 7.09 8.16
CA ARG A 209 -26.47 6.22 7.45
C ARG A 209 -25.03 6.25 8.04
N VAL A 210 -24.64 7.35 8.67
CA VAL A 210 -23.35 7.45 9.36
C VAL A 210 -23.40 6.69 10.68
N GLN A 211 -24.53 6.76 11.39
CA GLN A 211 -24.78 5.98 12.60
C GLN A 211 -24.72 4.47 12.30
N VAL A 212 -25.43 4.03 11.24
CA VAL A 212 -25.41 2.63 10.80
C VAL A 212 -23.99 2.16 10.44
N LEU A 213 -23.25 2.93 9.66
CA LEU A 213 -21.86 2.61 9.29
C LEU A 213 -20.94 2.54 10.51
N PHE A 214 -21.12 3.48 11.48
CA PHE A 214 -20.35 3.50 12.72
C PHE A 214 -20.61 2.24 13.55
N LEU A 215 -21.87 1.92 13.81
CA LEU A 215 -22.26 0.74 14.60
C LEU A 215 -21.83 -0.55 13.91
N PHE A 216 -22.02 -0.64 12.60
CA PHE A 216 -21.58 -1.78 11.80
C PHE A 216 -20.06 -1.99 11.89
N GLN A 217 -19.27 -0.94 11.72
CA GLN A 217 -17.82 -1.03 11.80
C GLN A 217 -17.34 -1.39 13.20
N LEU A 218 -17.99 -0.86 14.24
CA LEU A 218 -17.68 -1.13 15.63
C LEU A 218 -18.00 -2.60 15.97
N ALA A 219 -19.20 -3.10 15.60
CA ALA A 219 -19.64 -4.44 15.88
C ALA A 219 -18.85 -5.51 15.13
N THR A 220 -18.53 -5.28 13.85
CA THR A 220 -17.77 -6.24 13.01
C THR A 220 -16.27 -6.18 13.20
N MET A 221 -15.74 -5.18 13.92
CA MET A 221 -14.29 -4.95 14.12
C MET A 221 -13.50 -4.86 12.80
N LEU A 222 -14.14 -4.59 11.67
CA LEU A 222 -13.50 -4.47 10.36
C LEU A 222 -12.70 -3.16 10.23
N ARG A 223 -11.68 -3.16 9.37
CA ARG A 223 -10.99 -1.90 9.02
C ARG A 223 -11.93 -0.97 8.25
N PRO A 224 -11.78 0.37 8.38
CA PRO A 224 -12.66 1.32 7.69
C PRO A 224 -12.82 1.06 6.19
N GLY A 225 -11.74 0.68 5.51
CA GLY A 225 -11.78 0.33 4.09
C GLY A 225 -12.51 -0.96 3.80
N GLU A 226 -12.35 -1.96 4.66
CA GLU A 226 -13.03 -3.25 4.55
C GLU A 226 -14.53 -3.05 4.77
N ALA A 227 -14.93 -2.42 5.87
CA ALA A 227 -16.34 -2.13 6.18
C ALA A 227 -17.05 -1.35 5.07
N ALA A 228 -16.39 -0.32 4.51
CA ALA A 228 -16.96 0.49 3.45
C ALA A 228 -17.17 -0.26 2.13
N SER A 229 -16.38 -1.28 1.82
CA SER A 229 -16.36 -1.97 0.53
C SER A 229 -16.99 -3.36 0.54
N ILE A 230 -17.72 -3.72 1.59
CA ILE A 230 -18.40 -5.03 1.67
C ILE A 230 -19.41 -5.18 0.53
N ARG A 231 -19.37 -6.34 -0.10
CA ARG A 231 -20.33 -6.73 -1.13
C ARG A 231 -21.38 -7.66 -0.57
N LYS A 232 -22.60 -7.51 -1.04
CA LYS A 232 -23.73 -8.35 -0.61
C LYS A 232 -23.52 -9.83 -0.91
N GLU A 233 -22.88 -10.13 -2.04
CA GLU A 233 -22.54 -11.50 -2.46
C GLU A 233 -21.55 -12.23 -1.53
N TRP A 234 -20.91 -11.50 -0.59
CA TRP A 234 -19.99 -12.08 0.38
C TRP A 234 -20.70 -12.51 1.68
N ILE A 235 -22.01 -12.27 1.77
CA ILE A 235 -22.83 -12.61 2.93
C ILE A 235 -23.62 -13.87 2.60
N ASP A 236 -23.39 -14.91 3.40
CA ASP A 236 -24.11 -16.17 3.35
C ASP A 236 -24.67 -16.47 4.76
N GLY A 237 -26.01 -16.37 4.89
CA GLY A 237 -26.67 -16.47 6.16
C GLY A 237 -26.12 -15.49 7.19
N ASP A 238 -25.54 -16.02 8.25
CA ASP A 238 -24.96 -15.29 9.38
C ASP A 238 -23.43 -15.14 9.28
N THR A 239 -22.86 -15.31 8.12
CA THR A 239 -21.41 -15.25 7.92
C THR A 239 -21.04 -14.36 6.73
N LEU A 240 -20.18 -13.37 6.99
CA LEU A 240 -19.56 -12.55 5.96
C LEU A 240 -18.19 -13.12 5.63
N THR A 241 -17.96 -13.52 4.36
CA THR A 241 -16.67 -14.02 3.87
C THR A 241 -16.02 -13.00 2.94
N ILE A 242 -15.01 -12.28 3.43
CA ILE A 242 -14.25 -11.31 2.64
C ILE A 242 -13.11 -12.06 1.93
N PRO A 243 -13.10 -12.10 0.59
CA PRO A 243 -12.09 -12.85 -0.16
C PRO A 243 -10.69 -12.27 0.01
N ALA A 244 -9.67 -13.12 -0.06
CA ALA A 244 -8.26 -12.77 0.10
C ALA A 244 -7.82 -11.62 -0.81
N SER A 245 -8.35 -11.55 -2.04
CA SER A 245 -8.05 -10.48 -3.01
C SER A 245 -8.49 -9.09 -2.55
N SER A 246 -9.48 -9.00 -1.66
CA SER A 246 -10.02 -7.75 -1.09
C SER A 246 -9.39 -7.39 0.25
N MET A 247 -8.59 -8.29 0.83
CA MET A 247 -7.94 -8.10 2.12
C MET A 247 -6.52 -7.56 1.97
N LYS A 248 -6.15 -6.56 2.80
CA LYS A 248 -4.82 -5.93 2.78
C LYS A 248 -3.65 -6.93 2.92
N LYS A 249 -3.87 -8.05 3.62
CA LYS A 249 -2.85 -9.08 3.86
C LYS A 249 -3.00 -10.32 2.98
N GLY A 250 -3.90 -10.29 1.98
CA GLY A 250 -4.10 -11.38 1.04
C GLY A 250 -4.58 -12.70 1.68
N ARG A 251 -5.33 -12.61 2.79
CA ARG A 251 -5.94 -13.76 3.46
C ARG A 251 -7.43 -13.52 3.58
N GLU A 252 -8.24 -14.55 3.28
CA GLU A 252 -9.66 -14.55 3.50
C GLU A 252 -9.99 -14.26 4.97
N HIS A 253 -11.08 -13.55 5.20
CA HIS A 253 -11.56 -13.25 6.54
C HIS A 253 -13.06 -13.51 6.64
N ARG A 254 -13.44 -14.49 7.46
CA ARG A 254 -14.82 -14.76 7.80
C ARG A 254 -15.20 -13.98 9.06
N VAL A 255 -16.36 -13.35 9.06
CA VAL A 255 -16.89 -12.56 10.17
C VAL A 255 -18.27 -13.07 10.52
N PRO A 256 -18.51 -13.58 11.75
CA PRO A 256 -19.84 -13.87 12.22
C PRO A 256 -20.71 -12.62 12.24
N LEU A 257 -21.89 -12.68 11.65
CA LEU A 257 -22.88 -11.60 11.67
C LEU A 257 -23.93 -11.92 12.73
N THR A 258 -23.96 -11.10 13.76
CA THR A 258 -24.97 -11.21 14.82
C THR A 258 -26.33 -10.71 14.33
N PRO A 259 -27.46 -11.05 14.99
CA PRO A 259 -28.76 -10.47 14.64
C PRO A 259 -28.76 -8.94 14.59
N PHE A 260 -28.01 -8.29 15.48
CA PHE A 260 -27.82 -6.84 15.47
C PHE A 260 -27.13 -6.35 14.19
N VAL A 261 -26.07 -7.00 13.76
CA VAL A 261 -25.34 -6.61 12.54
C VAL A 261 -26.18 -6.85 11.30
N LEU A 262 -26.95 -7.94 11.26
CA LEU A 262 -27.89 -8.23 10.16
C LEU A 262 -28.98 -7.16 10.08
N ALA A 263 -29.54 -6.74 11.22
CA ALA A 263 -30.51 -5.63 11.27
C ALA A 263 -29.92 -4.31 10.77
N LEU A 264 -28.66 -4.00 11.10
CA LEU A 264 -27.96 -2.82 10.56
C LEU A 264 -27.79 -2.90 9.02
N ILE A 265 -27.57 -4.07 8.47
CA ILE A 265 -27.46 -4.27 7.01
C ILE A 265 -28.79 -4.00 6.33
N GLU A 266 -29.90 -4.49 6.88
CA GLU A 266 -31.24 -4.23 6.35
C GLU A 266 -31.62 -2.74 6.49
N GLU A 267 -31.25 -2.09 7.59
CA GLU A 267 -31.47 -0.66 7.76
C GLU A 267 -30.66 0.16 6.74
N GLU A 268 -29.39 -0.18 6.50
CA GLU A 268 -28.61 0.47 5.44
C GLU A 268 -29.26 0.27 4.07
N LYS A 269 -29.81 -0.89 3.78
CA LYS A 269 -30.52 -1.16 2.53
C LYS A 269 -31.77 -0.26 2.38
N ARG A 270 -32.49 -0.01 3.48
CA ARG A 270 -33.65 0.90 3.53
C ARG A 270 -33.23 2.36 3.27
N LEU A 271 -32.12 2.79 3.87
CA LEU A 271 -31.57 4.14 3.78
C LEU A 271 -30.75 4.42 2.52
N SER A 272 -30.38 3.37 1.79
CA SER A 272 -29.43 3.45 0.67
C SER A 272 -30.04 4.19 -0.53
N PRO A 273 -29.32 5.13 -1.17
CA PRO A 273 -29.72 5.72 -2.43
C PRO A 273 -29.74 4.73 -3.59
N HIS A 274 -29.09 3.57 -3.44
CA HIS A 274 -29.00 2.50 -4.43
C HIS A 274 -29.16 1.13 -3.78
N PRO A 275 -30.37 0.74 -3.31
CA PRO A 275 -30.61 -0.49 -2.55
C PRO A 275 -30.28 -1.76 -3.35
N ARG A 276 -30.28 -1.70 -4.69
CA ARG A 276 -29.92 -2.84 -5.56
C ARG A 276 -28.43 -2.88 -5.91
N ALA A 277 -27.61 -1.94 -5.40
CA ALA A 277 -26.16 -1.97 -5.63
C ALA A 277 -25.52 -3.22 -5.04
N ALA A 278 -24.38 -3.63 -5.61
CA ALA A 278 -23.61 -4.79 -5.15
C ALA A 278 -22.99 -4.58 -3.76
N TYR A 279 -22.76 -3.33 -3.35
CA TYR A 279 -22.19 -3.00 -2.05
C TYR A 279 -23.28 -2.85 -0.98
N VAL A 280 -22.98 -3.29 0.25
CA VAL A 280 -23.84 -3.05 1.42
C VAL A 280 -23.95 -1.54 1.64
N PHE A 281 -22.83 -0.85 1.76
CA PHE A 281 -22.76 0.61 1.92
C PHE A 281 -22.54 1.27 0.56
N SER A 282 -23.61 1.50 -0.20
CA SER A 282 -23.53 2.13 -1.52
C SER A 282 -23.10 3.60 -1.43
N GLY A 283 -22.28 4.03 -2.38
CA GLY A 283 -21.86 5.42 -2.53
C GLY A 283 -22.95 6.31 -3.13
N ARG A 284 -22.64 7.61 -3.29
CA ARG A 284 -23.54 8.57 -3.98
C ARG A 284 -23.72 8.22 -5.45
N LYS A 285 -22.73 7.65 -6.09
CA LYS A 285 -22.71 7.25 -7.48
C LYS A 285 -23.03 5.77 -7.58
N ALA A 286 -23.96 5.40 -8.46
CA ALA A 286 -24.29 3.99 -8.68
C ALA A 286 -23.02 3.17 -9.01
N GLY A 287 -22.94 1.94 -8.53
CA GLY A 287 -21.79 1.06 -8.71
C GLY A 287 -20.56 1.38 -7.85
N THR A 288 -20.62 2.40 -6.98
CA THR A 288 -19.54 2.71 -6.03
C THR A 288 -19.98 2.40 -4.59
N HIS A 289 -19.01 2.23 -3.70
CA HIS A 289 -19.25 2.14 -2.26
C HIS A 289 -18.98 3.47 -1.56
N VAL A 290 -19.43 3.62 -0.31
CA VAL A 290 -19.13 4.76 0.55
C VAL A 290 -17.61 4.92 0.71
N SER A 291 -17.13 6.15 0.86
CA SER A 291 -15.70 6.38 1.07
C SER A 291 -15.25 5.73 2.38
N ALA A 292 -14.11 5.03 2.37
CA ALA A 292 -13.44 4.54 3.57
C ALA A 292 -13.12 5.64 4.61
N GLN A 293 -13.17 6.90 4.18
CA GLN A 293 -12.90 8.07 5.02
C GLN A 293 -14.19 8.76 5.52
N ALA A 294 -15.38 8.26 5.15
CA ALA A 294 -16.64 8.89 5.49
C ALA A 294 -16.81 9.05 7.00
N LEU A 295 -16.63 7.95 7.74
CA LEU A 295 -16.71 7.99 9.21
C LEU A 295 -15.60 8.85 9.83
N ALA A 296 -14.35 8.72 9.34
CA ALA A 296 -13.24 9.53 9.83
C ALA A 296 -13.48 11.04 9.62
N LYS A 297 -14.07 11.42 8.49
CA LYS A 297 -14.44 12.81 8.20
C LYS A 297 -15.51 13.31 9.17
N HIS A 298 -16.51 12.47 9.47
CA HIS A 298 -17.58 12.83 10.42
C HIS A 298 -17.00 13.02 11.84
N LEU A 299 -16.25 12.04 12.36
CA LEU A 299 -15.59 12.10 13.67
C LEU A 299 -14.69 13.34 13.81
N HIS A 300 -14.01 13.74 12.75
CA HIS A 300 -13.18 14.96 12.75
C HIS A 300 -14.00 16.24 12.89
N GLY A 301 -15.29 16.22 12.58
CA GLY A 301 -16.23 17.35 12.75
C GLY A 301 -16.91 17.40 14.11
N THR A 302 -16.62 16.49 15.03
CA THR A 302 -17.22 16.38 16.35
C THR A 302 -16.21 16.68 17.47
N GLU A 303 -16.66 16.72 18.70
CA GLU A 303 -15.80 16.84 19.91
C GLU A 303 -14.87 15.63 20.12
N LEU A 304 -15.08 14.53 19.39
CA LEU A 304 -14.20 13.36 19.36
C LEU A 304 -12.93 13.59 18.50
N LYS A 305 -12.82 14.75 17.87
CA LYS A 305 -11.62 15.13 17.09
C LYS A 305 -10.36 15.02 17.95
N GLY A 306 -9.39 14.24 17.46
CA GLY A 306 -8.12 14.01 18.16
C GLY A 306 -8.21 12.99 19.30
N LYS A 307 -9.41 12.60 19.74
CA LYS A 307 -9.65 11.59 20.79
C LYS A 307 -9.97 10.22 20.18
N LEU A 308 -10.73 10.20 19.09
CA LEU A 308 -11.14 8.98 18.40
C LEU A 308 -10.99 9.12 16.88
N VAL A 309 -10.49 8.08 16.24
CA VAL A 309 -10.47 7.94 14.78
C VAL A 309 -11.20 6.65 14.37
N ALA A 310 -11.68 6.57 13.13
CA ALA A 310 -12.42 5.39 12.65
C ALA A 310 -11.64 4.06 12.84
N HIS A 311 -10.32 4.08 12.72
CA HIS A 311 -9.50 2.90 13.02
C HIS A 311 -9.41 2.59 14.52
N GLY A 312 -9.55 3.59 15.38
CA GLY A 312 -9.57 3.47 16.85
C GLY A 312 -10.75 2.64 17.38
N LEU A 313 -11.84 2.51 16.62
CA LEU A 313 -12.97 1.62 16.97
C LEU A 313 -12.53 0.18 17.22
N ARG A 314 -11.54 -0.29 16.48
CA ARG A 314 -10.97 -1.63 16.67
C ARG A 314 -10.18 -1.75 17.99
N SER A 315 -9.53 -0.65 18.41
CA SER A 315 -8.85 -0.60 19.69
C SER A 315 -9.83 -0.63 20.85
N ILE A 316 -10.99 0.02 20.70
CA ILE A 316 -12.08 -0.05 21.70
C ILE A 316 -12.55 -1.50 21.88
N ALA A 317 -12.88 -2.18 20.78
CA ALA A 317 -13.30 -3.57 20.82
C ALA A 317 -12.21 -4.51 21.39
N ARG A 318 -10.93 -4.25 21.03
CA ARG A 318 -9.80 -5.05 21.55
C ARG A 318 -9.60 -4.87 23.06
N SER A 319 -9.77 -3.64 23.58
CA SER A 319 -9.68 -3.35 25.01
C SER A 319 -10.84 -4.00 25.77
N TRP A 320 -12.06 -3.92 25.23
CA TRP A 320 -13.22 -4.63 25.78
C TRP A 320 -12.96 -6.14 25.89
N ALA A 321 -12.53 -6.76 24.81
CA ALA A 321 -12.23 -8.20 24.78
C ALA A 321 -11.15 -8.59 25.81
N ALA A 322 -10.13 -7.73 26.03
CA ALA A 322 -9.10 -7.98 27.04
C ALA A 322 -9.67 -7.89 28.47
N ASP A 323 -10.48 -6.85 28.74
CA ASP A 323 -11.03 -6.61 30.08
C ASP A 323 -12.12 -7.60 30.46
N THR A 324 -12.78 -8.22 29.48
CA THR A 324 -13.82 -9.27 29.68
C THR A 324 -13.27 -10.69 29.63
N GLY A 325 -11.95 -10.87 29.56
CA GLY A 325 -11.32 -12.20 29.64
C GLY A 325 -11.35 -13.02 28.36
N VAL A 326 -11.66 -12.42 27.21
CA VAL A 326 -11.61 -13.11 25.91
C VAL A 326 -10.20 -13.57 25.61
N ALA A 327 -10.03 -14.86 25.25
CA ALA A 327 -8.73 -15.41 24.88
C ALA A 327 -8.04 -14.57 23.80
N PHE A 328 -6.73 -14.32 23.98
CA PHE A 328 -5.95 -13.42 23.11
C PHE A 328 -6.08 -13.80 21.62
N GLU A 329 -5.95 -15.08 21.29
CA GLU A 329 -6.00 -15.58 19.93
C GLU A 329 -7.37 -15.34 19.27
N VAL A 330 -8.46 -15.51 20.03
CA VAL A 330 -9.82 -15.26 19.55
C VAL A 330 -10.05 -13.77 19.29
N ALA A 331 -9.63 -12.90 20.23
CA ALA A 331 -9.72 -11.46 20.08
C ALA A 331 -8.92 -10.95 18.87
N GLU A 332 -7.70 -11.45 18.67
CA GLU A 332 -6.88 -11.10 17.50
C GLU A 332 -7.50 -11.63 16.19
N ALA A 333 -8.13 -12.82 16.22
CA ALA A 333 -8.82 -13.39 15.06
C ALA A 333 -10.04 -12.53 14.66
N CYS A 334 -10.81 -11.98 15.63
CA CYS A 334 -11.88 -11.01 15.34
C CYS A 334 -11.37 -9.79 14.58
N LEU A 335 -10.15 -9.34 14.89
CA LEU A 335 -9.50 -8.23 14.22
C LEU A 335 -8.80 -8.60 12.91
N SER A 336 -8.87 -9.85 12.45
CA SER A 336 -8.07 -10.32 11.30
C SER A 336 -6.58 -10.03 11.47
N HIS A 337 -6.07 -10.16 12.70
CA HIS A 337 -4.65 -10.08 12.99
C HIS A 337 -4.02 -11.46 12.88
N VAL A 338 -2.75 -11.48 12.52
CA VAL A 338 -1.96 -12.71 12.45
C VAL A 338 -1.23 -12.87 13.76
N VAL A 339 -1.55 -13.92 14.51
CA VAL A 339 -0.91 -14.27 15.77
C VAL A 339 0.19 -15.31 15.53
N GLY A 340 1.27 -15.21 16.29
CA GLY A 340 2.36 -16.20 16.31
C GLY A 340 3.44 -16.00 15.25
N SER A 341 4.51 -16.78 15.39
CA SER A 341 5.66 -16.84 14.48
C SER A 341 5.29 -17.47 13.13
N GLN A 342 6.16 -17.36 12.13
CA GLN A 342 5.94 -18.01 10.83
C GLN A 342 5.80 -19.53 10.97
N VAL A 343 6.48 -20.13 11.94
CA VAL A 343 6.42 -21.57 12.25
C VAL A 343 5.09 -21.93 12.89
N SER A 344 4.67 -21.25 13.98
CA SER A 344 3.40 -21.55 14.65
C SER A 344 2.19 -21.36 13.73
N ARG A 345 2.24 -20.45 12.79
CA ARG A 345 1.19 -20.23 11.77
C ARG A 345 1.01 -21.39 10.79
N ALA A 346 2.07 -22.14 10.51
CA ALA A 346 1.97 -23.32 9.63
C ALA A 346 1.10 -24.42 10.25
N TYR A 347 1.00 -24.45 11.58
CA TYR A 347 0.21 -25.43 12.33
C TYR A 347 -1.18 -24.91 12.71
N GLN A 348 -1.40 -23.60 12.75
CA GLN A 348 -2.66 -22.99 13.16
C GLN A 348 -3.61 -22.86 11.95
N ARG A 349 -4.42 -23.90 11.73
CA ARG A 349 -5.42 -23.96 10.63
C ARG A 349 -6.79 -23.41 11.01
N SER A 350 -7.09 -23.30 12.30
CA SER A 350 -8.37 -22.76 12.78
C SER A 350 -8.41 -21.23 12.67
N ASP A 351 -9.53 -20.69 12.21
CA ASP A 351 -9.86 -19.27 12.27
C ASP A 351 -10.72 -18.90 13.49
N PHE A 352 -10.93 -19.86 14.40
CA PHE A 352 -11.73 -19.73 15.63
C PHE A 352 -13.17 -19.23 15.39
N LEU A 353 -13.79 -19.57 14.24
CA LEU A 353 -15.08 -18.99 13.85
C LEU A 353 -16.14 -19.16 14.95
N GLU A 354 -16.29 -20.36 15.53
CA GLU A 354 -17.29 -20.60 16.56
C GLU A 354 -17.02 -19.85 17.86
N ALA A 355 -15.77 -19.84 18.33
CA ALA A 355 -15.39 -19.04 19.50
C ALA A 355 -15.61 -17.54 19.27
N ARG A 356 -15.43 -17.06 18.03
CA ARG A 356 -15.70 -15.69 17.65
C ARG A 356 -17.18 -15.34 17.60
N ARG A 357 -18.08 -16.30 17.35
CA ARG A 357 -19.54 -16.08 17.41
C ARG A 357 -19.96 -15.58 18.79
N SER A 358 -19.59 -16.29 19.85
CA SER A 358 -19.91 -15.89 21.22
C SER A 358 -19.35 -14.51 21.57
N VAL A 359 -18.07 -14.25 21.24
CA VAL A 359 -17.43 -12.95 21.47
C VAL A 359 -18.14 -11.82 20.71
N MET A 360 -18.47 -12.04 19.42
CA MET A 360 -19.13 -11.04 18.58
C MET A 360 -20.57 -10.79 19.04
N SER A 361 -21.26 -11.82 19.55
CA SER A 361 -22.60 -11.71 20.13
C SER A 361 -22.58 -10.86 21.40
N ALA A 362 -21.72 -11.17 22.36
CA ALA A 362 -21.57 -10.39 23.59
C ALA A 362 -21.18 -8.94 23.32
N TRP A 363 -20.23 -8.72 22.39
CA TRP A 363 -19.83 -7.36 21.97
C TRP A 363 -20.97 -6.59 21.30
N SER A 364 -21.71 -7.23 20.38
CA SER A 364 -22.86 -6.63 19.71
C SER A 364 -23.97 -6.25 20.68
N SER A 365 -24.24 -7.08 21.69
CA SER A 365 -25.22 -6.80 22.74
C SER A 365 -24.81 -5.58 23.56
N HIS A 366 -23.53 -5.50 23.97
CA HIS A 366 -23.00 -4.32 24.68
C HIS A 366 -23.14 -3.04 23.85
N ILE A 367 -22.80 -3.08 22.55
CA ILE A 367 -22.95 -1.95 21.63
C ILE A 367 -24.41 -1.54 21.51
N ALA A 368 -25.32 -2.50 21.31
CA ALA A 368 -26.76 -2.25 21.17
C ALA A 368 -27.34 -1.60 22.43
N ASP A 369 -26.95 -2.06 23.61
CA ASP A 369 -27.38 -1.46 24.89
C ASP A 369 -26.88 -0.02 25.03
N CYS A 370 -25.60 0.24 24.73
CA CYS A 370 -25.05 1.59 24.73
C CYS A 370 -25.77 2.52 23.75
N ALA A 371 -26.02 2.06 22.52
CA ALA A 371 -26.66 2.86 21.47
C ALA A 371 -28.13 3.16 21.82
N ARG A 372 -28.84 2.15 22.33
CA ARG A 372 -30.25 2.25 22.77
C ARG A 372 -30.41 3.23 23.93
N SER A 373 -29.48 3.21 24.89
CA SER A 373 -29.51 4.08 26.07
C SER A 373 -29.41 5.56 25.73
N VAL A 374 -28.95 5.94 24.57
CA VAL A 374 -28.80 7.34 24.11
C VAL A 374 -29.70 7.68 22.91
N GLY A 375 -30.63 6.80 22.55
CA GLY A 375 -31.57 7.04 21.45
C GLY A 375 -30.96 7.06 20.06
N MET A 376 -29.85 6.33 19.84
CA MET A 376 -29.32 6.16 18.47
C MET A 376 -30.28 5.37 17.60
N LEU A 377 -30.29 5.65 16.29
CA LEU A 377 -31.12 4.97 15.30
C LEU A 377 -32.62 5.00 15.68
N ASP A 378 -33.18 6.18 15.78
CA ASP A 378 -34.62 6.36 16.07
C ASP A 378 -35.48 5.53 15.09
N GLY A 379 -36.47 4.77 15.63
CA GLY A 379 -37.29 3.86 14.86
C GLY A 379 -36.61 2.59 14.34
N PHE A 380 -35.37 2.31 14.75
CA PHE A 380 -34.67 1.08 14.37
C PHE A 380 -35.26 -0.15 15.04
N PRO A 381 -35.52 -1.25 14.33
CA PRO A 381 -36.03 -2.49 14.88
C PRO A 381 -34.91 -3.25 15.61
N TRP A 382 -34.66 -2.88 16.86
CA TRP A 382 -33.63 -3.52 17.67
C TRP A 382 -33.96 -5.00 17.86
N PRO A 383 -33.05 -5.92 17.48
CA PRO A 383 -33.26 -7.33 17.74
C PRO A 383 -33.31 -7.62 19.26
N GLU A 384 -33.97 -8.72 19.64
CA GLU A 384 -33.87 -9.23 21.01
C GLU A 384 -32.42 -9.57 21.35
N ARG A 385 -32.08 -9.60 22.63
CA ARG A 385 -30.76 -10.03 23.08
C ARG A 385 -30.51 -11.47 22.60
N ASP A 386 -29.36 -11.64 21.98
CA ASP A 386 -28.90 -12.98 21.57
C ASP A 386 -28.67 -13.84 22.83
N ALA A 387 -29.34 -14.98 22.94
CA ALA A 387 -29.19 -15.91 24.05
C ALA A 387 -27.73 -16.43 24.21
N ALA A 388 -26.93 -16.35 23.16
CA ALA A 388 -25.51 -16.69 23.16
C ALA A 388 -24.59 -15.57 23.74
N ALA A 389 -25.15 -14.49 24.26
CA ALA A 389 -24.40 -13.32 24.76
C ALA A 389 -23.90 -13.43 26.21
N GLU A 390 -24.21 -14.51 26.91
CA GLU A 390 -23.65 -14.77 28.25
C GLU A 390 -22.24 -15.38 28.10
N VAL A 391 -21.22 -14.54 28.24
CA VAL A 391 -19.80 -14.94 28.36
C VAL A 391 -19.33 -14.64 29.77
#